data_b454a81292b625a112ccd52a4f0b4658
#
_entry.id   b454a81292b625a112ccd52a4f0b4658
#
_cell.length_a   1.000
_cell.length_b   1.000
_cell.length_c   1.000
_cell.angle_alpha   90.00
_cell.angle_beta   90.00
_cell.angle_gamma   90.00
#
_symmetry.space_group_name_H-M   'P 1'
#
loop_
_entity.id
_entity.type
_entity.pdbx_description
1 polymer ?
#
loop_
_entity_poly.entity_id
_entity_poly.type
_entity_poly.pdbx_seq_one_letter_code
_entity_poly.pdbx_strand_id
1 'polypeptide(L)'
;MIALSYRGYWKSAGKASQRGIELDAQAMLDFVASAYPHAMLVLWGQSMGAGIASTAAAHHIERSIAPPIAGLIMETPFMSIESMLFALYPQKWLPYRYLSPFLRSHWDSGVALRRIAEAGKQPPRVLLMPATRDEVVPPEEIEALEQRCKDLSLEYDRKNVLGALHTEATSRREGQQAVAEFVRKLAAP
;
A
#
# COMPACT_ATOMS: atom_id res chain seq x y z
N MET A 1 -0.42 -17.44 -3.52
CA MET A 1 -0.26 -16.00 -3.86
C MET A 1 -0.91 -15.76 -5.21
N ILE A 2 -1.71 -14.70 -5.33
CA ILE A 2 -2.35 -14.26 -6.55
C ILE A 2 -1.82 -12.87 -6.88
N ALA A 3 -1.35 -12.65 -8.10
CA ALA A 3 -0.82 -11.37 -8.56
C ALA A 3 -1.73 -10.80 -9.66
N LEU A 4 -2.08 -9.52 -9.52
CA LEU A 4 -2.92 -8.82 -10.47
C LEU A 4 -2.06 -8.04 -11.47
N SER A 5 -2.30 -8.26 -12.76
CA SER A 5 -1.79 -7.37 -13.81
C SER A 5 -2.86 -6.32 -14.13
N TYR A 6 -2.62 -5.08 -13.72
CA TYR A 6 -3.56 -3.99 -13.95
C TYR A 6 -3.74 -3.68 -15.45
N ARG A 7 -4.91 -3.12 -15.79
CA ARG A 7 -5.18 -2.64 -17.14
C ARG A 7 -4.10 -1.70 -17.66
N GLY A 8 -3.67 -1.91 -18.90
CA GLY A 8 -2.60 -1.13 -19.53
C GLY A 8 -1.19 -1.49 -19.09
N TYR A 9 -1.01 -2.49 -18.20
CA TYR A 9 0.30 -3.02 -17.82
C TYR A 9 0.51 -4.42 -18.37
N TRP A 10 1.77 -4.73 -18.69
CA TRP A 10 2.24 -6.01 -19.23
C TRP A 10 1.35 -6.52 -20.38
N LYS A 11 0.61 -7.63 -20.20
CA LYS A 11 -0.29 -8.21 -21.21
C LYS A 11 -1.75 -7.80 -21.06
N SER A 12 -2.09 -7.01 -20.06
CA SER A 12 -3.47 -6.56 -19.82
C SER A 12 -3.84 -5.44 -20.78
N ALA A 13 -4.96 -5.59 -21.47
CA ALA A 13 -5.50 -4.58 -22.37
C ALA A 13 -6.01 -3.34 -21.60
N GLY A 14 -6.34 -2.27 -22.33
CA GLY A 14 -6.93 -1.07 -21.80
C GLY A 14 -5.90 0.03 -21.51
N LYS A 15 -6.35 1.06 -20.76
CA LYS A 15 -5.54 2.24 -20.42
C LYS A 15 -5.49 2.39 -18.92
N ALA A 16 -4.27 2.55 -18.37
CA ALA A 16 -4.05 2.79 -16.97
C ALA A 16 -4.68 4.13 -16.52
N SER A 17 -5.47 4.08 -15.47
CA SER A 17 -6.00 5.23 -14.75
C SER A 17 -6.30 4.82 -13.31
N GLN A 18 -6.27 5.75 -12.37
CA GLN A 18 -6.55 5.43 -10.96
C GLN A 18 -7.87 4.69 -10.82
N ARG A 19 -8.97 5.29 -11.28
CA ARG A 19 -10.30 4.67 -11.23
C ARG A 19 -10.35 3.29 -11.89
N GLY A 20 -9.64 3.11 -13.01
CA GLY A 20 -9.58 1.81 -13.68
C GLY A 20 -8.87 0.76 -12.85
N ILE A 21 -7.72 1.11 -12.28
CA ILE A 21 -6.92 0.22 -11.43
C ILE A 21 -7.67 -0.12 -10.13
N GLU A 22 -8.41 0.84 -9.54
CA GLU A 22 -9.29 0.58 -8.40
C GLU A 22 -10.37 -0.46 -8.72
N LEU A 23 -10.98 -0.37 -9.89
CA LEU A 23 -11.95 -1.37 -10.37
C LEU A 23 -11.30 -2.74 -10.60
N ASP A 24 -10.08 -2.79 -11.14
CA ASP A 24 -9.34 -4.04 -11.33
C ASP A 24 -9.01 -4.71 -9.99
N ALA A 25 -8.54 -3.92 -9.02
CA ALA A 25 -8.25 -4.39 -7.66
C ALA A 25 -9.53 -4.89 -6.97
N GLN A 26 -10.64 -4.19 -7.13
CA GLN A 26 -11.93 -4.60 -6.57
C GLN A 26 -12.43 -5.91 -7.20
N ALA A 27 -12.37 -6.03 -8.53
CA ALA A 27 -12.76 -7.26 -9.24
C ALA A 27 -11.91 -8.46 -8.79
N MET A 28 -10.62 -8.24 -8.55
CA MET A 28 -9.72 -9.26 -8.00
C MET A 28 -10.16 -9.69 -6.60
N LEU A 29 -10.47 -8.73 -5.72
CA LEU A 29 -10.91 -9.02 -4.36
C LEU A 29 -12.25 -9.74 -4.36
N ASP A 30 -13.21 -9.35 -5.21
CA ASP A 30 -14.50 -10.01 -5.38
C ASP A 30 -14.30 -11.46 -5.87
N PHE A 31 -13.40 -11.69 -6.81
CA PHE A 31 -13.01 -13.03 -7.26
C PHE A 31 -12.43 -13.86 -6.11
N VAL A 32 -11.47 -13.31 -5.37
CA VAL A 32 -10.82 -14.01 -4.25
C VAL A 32 -11.84 -14.34 -3.15
N ALA A 33 -12.73 -13.39 -2.82
CA ALA A 33 -13.79 -13.60 -1.85
C ALA A 33 -14.73 -14.75 -2.24
N SER A 34 -15.08 -14.84 -3.52
CA SER A 34 -15.91 -15.92 -4.06
C SER A 34 -15.17 -17.26 -4.11
N ALA A 35 -13.93 -17.27 -4.60
CA ALA A 35 -13.18 -18.51 -4.81
C ALA A 35 -12.58 -19.09 -3.52
N TYR A 36 -12.30 -18.23 -2.53
CA TYR A 36 -11.63 -18.60 -1.27
C TYR A 36 -12.30 -17.95 -0.04
N PRO A 37 -13.59 -18.25 0.24
CA PRO A 37 -14.39 -17.55 1.26
C PRO A 37 -13.86 -17.70 2.69
N HIS A 38 -13.03 -18.69 2.95
CA HIS A 38 -12.43 -18.98 4.27
C HIS A 38 -10.94 -18.64 4.35
N ALA A 39 -10.39 -18.00 3.31
CA ALA A 39 -8.97 -17.64 3.30
C ALA A 39 -8.71 -16.40 4.17
N MET A 40 -7.58 -16.39 4.84
CA MET A 40 -7.03 -15.18 5.44
C MET A 40 -6.44 -14.31 4.33
N LEU A 41 -6.99 -13.12 4.13
CA LEU A 41 -6.54 -12.20 3.10
C LEU A 41 -5.41 -11.29 3.62
N VAL A 42 -4.31 -11.26 2.87
CA VAL A 42 -3.23 -10.30 3.08
C VAL A 42 -2.99 -9.57 1.76
N LEU A 43 -3.14 -8.25 1.77
CA LEU A 43 -2.82 -7.43 0.61
C LEU A 43 -1.36 -6.98 0.69
N TRP A 44 -0.68 -7.03 -0.44
CA TRP A 44 0.72 -6.64 -0.54
C TRP A 44 0.94 -5.75 -1.75
N GLY A 45 1.51 -4.57 -1.51
CA GLY A 45 1.87 -3.63 -2.56
C GLY A 45 3.25 -3.04 -2.34
N GLN A 46 3.98 -2.83 -3.44
CA GLN A 46 5.27 -2.15 -3.46
C GLN A 46 5.12 -0.77 -4.06
N SER A 47 5.72 0.25 -3.44
CA SER A 47 5.74 1.63 -3.94
C SER A 47 4.32 2.13 -4.26
N MET A 48 4.03 2.52 -5.50
CA MET A 48 2.66 2.85 -5.94
C MET A 48 1.67 1.70 -5.66
N GLY A 49 2.11 0.45 -5.74
CA GLY A 49 1.30 -0.70 -5.39
C GLY A 49 0.85 -0.71 -3.92
N ALA A 50 1.62 -0.11 -3.00
CA ALA A 50 1.21 0.05 -1.61
C ALA A 50 0.02 1.02 -1.49
N GLY A 51 0.01 2.12 -2.26
CA GLY A 51 -1.13 3.03 -2.37
C GLY A 51 -2.36 2.35 -2.96
N ILE A 52 -2.17 1.50 -3.99
CA ILE A 52 -3.26 0.72 -4.59
C ILE A 52 -3.81 -0.30 -3.59
N ALA A 53 -2.94 -1.04 -2.91
CA ALA A 53 -3.33 -2.06 -1.93
C ALA A 53 -4.08 -1.45 -0.73
N SER A 54 -3.60 -0.33 -0.19
CA SER A 54 -4.26 0.37 0.92
C SER A 54 -5.64 0.92 0.51
N THR A 55 -5.76 1.50 -0.70
CA THR A 55 -7.03 1.97 -1.24
C THR A 55 -8.03 0.82 -1.47
N ALA A 56 -7.55 -0.30 -2.02
CA ALA A 56 -8.36 -1.50 -2.20
C ALA A 56 -8.82 -2.10 -0.87
N ALA A 57 -7.94 -2.10 0.16
CA ALA A 57 -8.29 -2.51 1.51
C ALA A 57 -9.39 -1.63 2.11
N ALA A 58 -9.28 -0.31 2.00
CA ALA A 58 -10.29 0.62 2.48
C ALA A 58 -11.67 0.34 1.84
N HIS A 59 -11.73 0.23 0.53
CA HIS A 59 -12.97 -0.06 -0.20
C HIS A 59 -13.57 -1.42 0.20
N HIS A 60 -12.75 -2.48 0.35
CA HIS A 60 -13.21 -3.79 0.76
C HIS A 60 -13.83 -3.79 2.16
N ILE A 61 -13.16 -3.12 3.12
CA ILE A 61 -13.61 -3.01 4.50
C ILE A 61 -14.91 -2.20 4.60
N GLU A 62 -15.02 -1.08 3.90
CA GLU A 62 -16.24 -0.25 3.86
C GLU A 62 -17.43 -1.03 3.31
N ARG A 63 -17.23 -1.84 2.27
CA ARG A 63 -18.28 -2.71 1.69
C ARG A 63 -18.64 -3.92 2.56
N SER A 64 -17.92 -4.17 3.64
CA SER A 64 -18.16 -5.30 4.54
C SER A 64 -18.11 -6.67 3.87
N ILE A 65 -17.24 -6.85 2.90
CA ILE A 65 -17.13 -8.10 2.15
C ILE A 65 -16.30 -9.11 2.96
N ALA A 66 -16.80 -10.33 3.04
CA ALA A 66 -16.05 -11.47 3.57
C ALA A 66 -15.19 -12.10 2.45
N PRO A 67 -14.02 -12.68 2.78
CA PRO A 67 -13.37 -12.70 4.08
C PRO A 67 -12.72 -11.35 4.45
N PRO A 68 -12.52 -11.05 5.75
CA PRO A 68 -11.87 -9.82 6.17
C PRO A 68 -10.39 -9.80 5.74
N ILE A 69 -9.84 -8.61 5.53
CA ILE A 69 -8.42 -8.42 5.30
C ILE A 69 -7.71 -8.45 6.65
N ALA A 70 -6.86 -9.45 6.86
CA ALA A 70 -6.11 -9.62 8.10
C ALA A 70 -4.83 -8.80 8.14
N GLY A 71 -4.20 -8.56 6.98
CA GLY A 71 -2.94 -7.84 6.90
C GLY A 71 -2.79 -6.99 5.64
N LEU A 72 -2.00 -5.91 5.78
CA LEU A 72 -1.60 -5.02 4.70
C LEU A 72 -0.08 -4.86 4.74
N ILE A 73 0.62 -5.37 3.72
CA ILE A 73 2.07 -5.23 3.56
C ILE A 73 2.35 -4.08 2.60
N MET A 74 3.03 -3.07 3.10
CA MET A 74 3.41 -1.87 2.37
C MET A 74 4.95 -1.85 2.22
N GLU A 75 5.42 -2.31 1.06
CA GLU A 75 6.84 -2.36 0.71
C GLU A 75 7.26 -1.05 0.07
N THR A 76 8.32 -0.42 0.58
CA THR A 76 8.83 0.88 0.14
C THR A 76 7.72 1.91 -0.14
N PRO A 77 6.75 2.06 0.79
CA PRO A 77 5.58 2.89 0.57
C PRO A 77 5.89 4.38 0.73
N PHE A 78 4.97 5.20 0.23
CA PHE A 78 4.94 6.64 0.44
C PHE A 78 3.56 7.10 0.91
N MET A 79 3.48 8.30 1.50
CA MET A 79 2.24 8.86 2.03
C MET A 79 1.23 9.13 0.90
N SER A 80 1.65 9.88 -0.13
CA SER A 80 0.83 10.17 -1.31
C SER A 80 1.70 10.54 -2.51
N ILE A 81 1.15 10.49 -3.73
CA ILE A 81 1.83 11.02 -4.93
C ILE A 81 2.10 12.51 -4.77
N GLU A 82 1.20 13.25 -4.12
CA GLU A 82 1.37 14.69 -3.90
C GLU A 82 2.53 14.98 -2.95
N SER A 83 2.64 14.27 -1.81
CA SER A 83 3.78 14.43 -0.90
C SER A 83 5.11 14.06 -1.55
N MET A 84 5.14 12.99 -2.34
CA MET A 84 6.30 12.61 -3.14
C MET A 84 6.72 13.71 -4.11
N LEU A 85 5.77 14.35 -4.78
CA LEU A 85 6.07 15.47 -5.69
C LEU A 85 6.74 16.63 -4.95
N PHE A 86 6.27 16.97 -3.75
CA PHE A 86 6.87 18.02 -2.93
C PHE A 86 8.23 17.63 -2.35
N ALA A 87 8.42 16.36 -1.99
CA ALA A 87 9.67 15.85 -1.46
C ALA A 87 10.77 15.81 -2.55
N LEU A 88 10.44 15.38 -3.75
CA LEU A 88 11.38 15.29 -4.88
C LEU A 88 11.70 16.67 -5.51
N TYR A 89 10.75 17.62 -5.44
CA TYR A 89 10.89 18.95 -6.03
C TYR A 89 10.65 20.06 -4.98
N PRO A 90 11.55 20.21 -3.98
CA PRO A 90 11.35 21.15 -2.88
C PRO A 90 11.47 22.63 -3.30
N GLN A 91 12.02 22.90 -4.48
CA GLN A 91 12.23 24.27 -4.96
C GLN A 91 10.89 24.96 -5.27
N LYS A 92 10.58 26.01 -4.52
CA LYS A 92 9.30 26.76 -4.61
C LYS A 92 9.04 27.42 -5.97
N TRP A 93 10.08 27.65 -6.78
CA TRP A 93 9.99 28.30 -8.11
C TRP A 93 9.69 27.29 -9.24
N LEU A 94 9.77 25.98 -8.99
CA LEU A 94 9.46 24.97 -9.99
C LEU A 94 7.93 24.85 -10.20
N PRO A 95 7.47 24.81 -11.46
CA PRO A 95 6.05 24.75 -11.79
C PRO A 95 5.36 23.46 -11.29
N TYR A 96 6.08 22.40 -11.00
CA TYR A 96 5.55 21.12 -10.53
C TYR A 96 4.70 21.25 -9.26
N ARG A 97 5.04 22.19 -8.37
CA ARG A 97 4.27 22.49 -7.16
C ARG A 97 2.86 23.01 -7.45
N TYR A 98 2.68 23.66 -8.60
CA TYR A 98 1.39 24.20 -9.04
C TYR A 98 0.62 23.21 -9.92
N LEU A 99 1.22 22.06 -10.25
CA LEU A 99 0.59 21.02 -11.07
C LEU A 99 -0.19 19.99 -10.24
N SER A 100 -0.14 20.07 -8.90
CA SER A 100 -0.93 19.22 -8.02
C SER A 100 -2.42 19.12 -8.41
N PRO A 101 -3.13 20.22 -8.79
CA PRO A 101 -4.52 20.14 -9.25
C PRO A 101 -4.71 19.39 -10.58
N PHE A 102 -3.64 19.18 -11.34
CA PHE A 102 -3.66 18.46 -12.62
C PHE A 102 -3.22 17.01 -12.52
N LEU A 103 -2.87 16.54 -11.31
CA LEU A 103 -2.59 15.13 -11.07
C LEU A 103 -3.83 14.30 -11.40
N ARG A 104 -3.67 13.33 -12.28
CA ARG A 104 -4.74 12.40 -12.65
C ARG A 104 -4.86 11.20 -11.70
N SER A 105 -3.84 10.99 -10.91
CA SER A 105 -3.76 9.89 -9.94
C SER A 105 -3.23 10.44 -8.62
N HIS A 106 -3.94 10.17 -7.53
CA HIS A 106 -3.65 10.76 -6.22
C HIS A 106 -3.24 9.73 -5.18
N TRP A 107 -3.04 8.45 -5.59
CA TRP A 107 -2.76 7.36 -4.65
C TRP A 107 -2.27 7.90 -3.28
N ASP A 108 -3.17 7.92 -2.30
CA ASP A 108 -2.96 8.50 -0.97
C ASP A 108 -3.13 7.40 0.07
N SER A 109 -2.00 6.85 0.52
CA SER A 109 -1.97 5.82 1.54
C SER A 109 -2.44 6.35 2.90
N GLY A 110 -2.17 7.63 3.20
CA GLY A 110 -2.60 8.25 4.46
C GLY A 110 -4.12 8.40 4.56
N VAL A 111 -4.78 8.78 3.46
CA VAL A 111 -6.25 8.82 3.36
C VAL A 111 -6.82 7.41 3.43
N ALA A 112 -6.21 6.44 2.75
CA ALA A 112 -6.68 5.05 2.77
C ALA A 112 -6.60 4.45 4.18
N LEU A 113 -5.50 4.64 4.90
CA LEU A 113 -5.34 4.17 6.29
C LEU A 113 -6.37 4.81 7.22
N ARG A 114 -6.67 6.10 7.06
CA ARG A 114 -7.73 6.78 7.83
C ARG A 114 -9.10 6.14 7.57
N ARG A 115 -9.47 5.92 6.31
CA ARG A 115 -10.74 5.25 5.95
C ARG A 115 -10.85 3.85 6.55
N ILE A 116 -9.75 3.09 6.55
CA ILE A 116 -9.66 1.78 7.21
C ILE A 116 -9.97 1.90 8.71
N ALA A 117 -9.34 2.85 9.40
CA ALA A 117 -9.54 3.05 10.84
C ALA A 117 -10.96 3.52 11.18
N GLU A 118 -11.52 4.43 10.37
CA GLU A 118 -12.85 5.03 10.57
C GLU A 118 -14.00 4.09 10.18
N ALA A 119 -13.76 2.99 9.49
CA ALA A 119 -14.80 2.07 9.03
C ALA A 119 -15.52 1.31 10.17
N GLY A 120 -15.11 1.49 11.42
CA GLY A 120 -15.76 0.90 12.60
C GLY A 120 -15.67 -0.62 12.69
N LYS A 121 -14.68 -1.23 12.02
CA LYS A 121 -14.41 -2.66 11.98
C LYS A 121 -13.00 -2.94 12.43
N GLN A 122 -12.70 -4.23 12.67
CA GLN A 122 -11.33 -4.61 12.99
C GLN A 122 -10.41 -4.28 11.81
N PRO A 123 -9.48 -3.32 11.96
CA PRO A 123 -8.55 -2.96 10.90
C PRO A 123 -7.53 -4.07 10.68
N PRO A 124 -6.99 -4.22 9.46
CA PRO A 124 -5.88 -5.11 9.21
C PRO A 124 -4.63 -4.65 9.95
N ARG A 125 -3.80 -5.58 10.38
CA ARG A 125 -2.46 -5.25 10.84
C ARG A 125 -1.62 -4.75 9.67
N VAL A 126 -0.79 -3.73 9.88
CA VAL A 126 0.02 -3.10 8.82
C VAL A 126 1.49 -3.50 8.99
N LEU A 127 2.15 -3.90 7.91
CA LEU A 127 3.61 -4.01 7.85
C LEU A 127 4.16 -2.88 6.98
N LEU A 128 4.92 -1.97 7.58
CA LEU A 128 5.71 -0.96 6.88
C LEU A 128 7.12 -1.50 6.66
N MET A 129 7.53 -1.65 5.41
CA MET A 129 8.82 -2.25 5.05
C MET A 129 9.65 -1.33 4.17
N PRO A 130 10.30 -0.28 4.74
CA PRO A 130 11.17 0.61 4.00
C PRO A 130 12.53 -0.02 3.65
N ALA A 131 13.10 0.39 2.53
CA ALA A 131 14.47 0.14 2.15
C ALA A 131 15.36 1.27 2.70
N THR A 132 16.49 0.92 3.36
CA THR A 132 17.32 1.96 4.02
C THR A 132 18.22 2.73 3.08
N ARG A 133 18.36 2.30 1.83
CA ARG A 133 19.04 3.02 0.75
C ARG A 133 18.08 3.30 -0.41
N ASP A 134 16.83 3.58 -0.07
CA ASP A 134 15.82 3.93 -1.06
C ASP A 134 16.24 5.22 -1.78
N GLU A 135 16.42 5.13 -3.08
CA GLU A 135 16.81 6.24 -3.96
C GLU A 135 15.62 6.98 -4.57
N VAL A 136 14.41 6.50 -4.30
CA VAL A 136 13.16 7.03 -4.86
C VAL A 136 12.29 7.67 -3.78
N VAL A 137 12.04 6.94 -2.68
CA VAL A 137 11.17 7.39 -1.58
C VAL A 137 12.01 7.96 -0.45
N PRO A 138 11.89 9.25 -0.14
CA PRO A 138 12.58 9.86 0.99
C PRO A 138 12.15 9.27 2.33
N PRO A 139 13.05 9.24 3.33
CA PRO A 139 12.75 8.68 4.66
C PRO A 139 11.54 9.33 5.35
N GLU A 140 11.30 10.62 5.09
CA GLU A 140 10.20 11.39 5.68
C GLU A 140 8.82 10.83 5.31
N GLU A 141 8.68 10.20 4.15
CA GLU A 141 7.44 9.57 3.72
C GLU A 141 7.07 8.37 4.60
N ILE A 142 8.07 7.56 4.97
CA ILE A 142 7.89 6.43 5.89
C ILE A 142 7.58 6.91 7.30
N GLU A 143 8.28 7.95 7.75
CA GLU A 143 8.04 8.54 9.08
C GLU A 143 6.62 9.11 9.18
N ALA A 144 6.15 9.77 8.12
CA ALA A 144 4.80 10.28 8.03
C ALA A 144 3.74 9.15 8.04
N LEU A 145 3.99 8.03 7.34
CA LEU A 145 3.12 6.86 7.37
C LEU A 145 3.10 6.19 8.75
N GLU A 146 4.26 6.05 9.38
CA GLU A 146 4.35 5.52 10.74
C GLU A 146 3.58 6.39 11.74
N GLN A 147 3.77 7.71 11.65
CA GLN A 147 3.01 8.65 12.49
C GLN A 147 1.51 8.55 12.23
N ARG A 148 1.11 8.41 10.96
CA ARG A 148 -0.30 8.18 10.59
C ARG A 148 -0.87 6.92 11.24
N CYS A 149 -0.14 5.81 11.24
CA CYS A 149 -0.59 4.59 11.92
C CYS A 149 -0.77 4.81 13.44
N LYS A 150 0.16 5.54 14.08
CA LYS A 150 0.06 5.90 15.51
C LYS A 150 -1.17 6.76 15.81
N ASP A 151 -1.37 7.84 15.03
CA ASP A 151 -2.49 8.78 15.20
C ASP A 151 -3.85 8.08 15.06
N LEU A 152 -3.93 7.06 14.20
CA LEU A 152 -5.13 6.27 13.95
C LEU A 152 -5.25 5.03 14.84
N SER A 153 -4.32 4.82 15.76
CA SER A 153 -4.27 3.63 16.64
C SER A 153 -4.32 2.31 15.87
N LEU A 154 -3.73 2.27 14.66
CA LEU A 154 -3.61 1.05 13.88
C LEU A 154 -2.47 0.18 14.42
N GLU A 155 -2.70 -1.13 14.50
CA GLU A 155 -1.61 -2.06 14.78
C GLU A 155 -0.66 -2.13 13.59
N TYR A 156 0.62 -1.86 13.82
CA TYR A 156 1.63 -1.94 12.77
C TYR A 156 2.95 -2.51 13.27
N ASP A 157 3.68 -3.12 12.34
CA ASP A 157 5.10 -3.44 12.47
C ASP A 157 5.90 -2.59 11.48
N ARG A 158 7.07 -2.09 11.88
CA ARG A 158 8.05 -1.48 10.96
C ARG A 158 9.29 -2.34 10.89
N LYS A 159 9.71 -2.71 9.68
CA LYS A 159 10.89 -3.52 9.40
C LYS A 159 11.75 -2.87 8.33
N ASN A 160 12.80 -2.16 8.76
CA ASN A 160 13.76 -1.56 7.85
C ASN A 160 14.60 -2.66 7.20
N VAL A 161 14.68 -2.69 5.87
CA VAL A 161 15.54 -3.63 5.13
C VAL A 161 16.88 -2.97 4.84
N LEU A 162 17.92 -3.41 5.56
CA LEU A 162 19.22 -2.75 5.55
C LEU A 162 19.92 -2.87 4.20
N GLY A 163 20.44 -1.72 3.71
CA GLY A 163 21.18 -1.62 2.46
C GLY A 163 20.37 -1.87 1.19
N ALA A 164 19.06 -2.11 1.29
CA ALA A 164 18.20 -2.31 0.13
C ALA A 164 17.94 -0.99 -0.61
N LEU A 165 17.90 -1.04 -1.93
CA LEU A 165 17.39 -0.02 -2.83
C LEU A 165 15.86 -0.14 -2.95
N HIS A 166 15.20 0.81 -3.63
CA HIS A 166 13.75 0.91 -3.75
C HIS A 166 13.04 -0.39 -4.15
N THR A 167 13.60 -1.14 -5.08
CA THR A 167 12.99 -2.38 -5.60
C THR A 167 13.57 -3.67 -5.00
N GLU A 168 14.46 -3.54 -4.01
CA GLU A 168 15.22 -4.69 -3.50
C GLU A 168 14.70 -5.24 -2.17
N ALA A 169 13.74 -4.58 -1.52
CA ALA A 169 13.38 -4.91 -0.14
C ALA A 169 13.04 -6.40 0.03
N THR A 170 12.16 -6.96 -0.77
CA THR A 170 11.79 -8.38 -0.70
C THR A 170 12.69 -9.31 -1.51
N SER A 171 13.61 -8.81 -2.32
CA SER A 171 14.67 -9.64 -2.91
C SER A 171 15.75 -9.99 -1.88
N ARG A 172 15.84 -9.24 -0.77
CA ARG A 172 16.76 -9.49 0.33
C ARG A 172 16.16 -10.47 1.35
N ARG A 173 17.04 -11.31 1.92
CA ARG A 173 16.65 -12.31 2.92
C ARG A 173 15.93 -11.70 4.13
N GLU A 174 16.37 -10.52 4.57
CA GLU A 174 15.79 -9.78 5.68
C GLU A 174 14.33 -9.38 5.40
N GLY A 175 14.05 -8.86 4.19
CA GLY A 175 12.68 -8.53 3.77
C GLY A 175 11.79 -9.76 3.64
N GLN A 176 12.32 -10.86 3.09
CA GLN A 176 11.59 -12.13 3.02
C GLN A 176 11.24 -12.66 4.42
N GLN A 177 12.17 -12.57 5.36
CA GLN A 177 11.95 -12.97 6.76
C GLN A 177 10.89 -12.08 7.42
N ALA A 178 10.94 -10.75 7.20
CA ALA A 178 9.95 -9.83 7.72
C ALA A 178 8.52 -10.18 7.26
N VAL A 179 8.34 -10.45 5.97
CA VAL A 179 7.05 -10.89 5.42
C VAL A 179 6.62 -12.22 6.02
N ALA A 180 7.52 -13.20 6.11
CA ALA A 180 7.19 -14.52 6.66
C ALA A 180 6.82 -14.45 8.16
N GLU A 181 7.50 -13.62 8.94
CA GLU A 181 7.18 -13.37 10.35
C GLU A 181 5.83 -12.69 10.50
N PHE A 182 5.57 -11.67 9.68
CA PHE A 182 4.30 -10.95 9.67
C PHE A 182 3.12 -11.90 9.38
N VAL A 183 3.21 -12.69 8.31
CA VAL A 183 2.15 -13.65 7.96
C VAL A 183 1.95 -14.71 9.05
N ARG A 184 3.05 -15.20 9.69
CA ARG A 184 2.94 -16.13 10.82
C ARG A 184 2.24 -15.51 12.02
N LYS A 185 2.50 -14.24 12.33
CA LYS A 185 1.80 -13.52 13.42
C LYS A 185 0.31 -13.40 13.16
N LEU A 186 -0.10 -13.18 11.91
CA LEU A 186 -1.52 -13.09 11.53
C LEU A 186 -2.24 -14.45 11.64
N ALA A 187 -1.50 -15.55 11.42
CA ALA A 187 -2.04 -16.91 11.48
C ALA A 187 -2.02 -17.51 12.89
N ALA A 188 -1.37 -16.85 13.85
CA ALA A 188 -1.35 -17.29 15.23
C ALA A 188 -2.73 -17.07 15.88
N PRO A 189 -3.24 -18.05 16.65
CA PRO A 189 -4.54 -17.96 17.32
C PRO A 189 -4.56 -16.89 18.41
#